data_99a5ddcbcccc592ce0bcaa635a071d13
#
_entry.id   99a5ddcbcccc592ce0bcaa635a071d13
#
_cell.length_a   1.000
_cell.length_b   1.000
_cell.length_c   1.000
_cell.angle_alpha   90.00
_cell.angle_beta   90.00
_cell.angle_gamma   90.00
#
_symmetry.space_group_name_H-M   'P 1'
#
loop_
_entity.id
_entity.type
_entity.pdbx_description
1 polymer ?
#
loop_
_entity_poly.entity_id
_entity_poly.type
_entity_poly.pdbx_seq_one_letter_code
_entity_poly.pdbx_strand_id
1 'polypeptide(L)'
;KTHRWPFVCFVDGDGARPGDPLPGPPIVIAPRGRWDLYDGLAELSGWSPTIAIVSGRALDGHAGIAMLSDFVVATRNSKLGSWETLEPVSGDAYGDAGRKPTVRSVEDYERTGNIDLIVEDEAAAIKAVQQYLTYYLRDLTDFEPAPNHDEIASIIPENRRRPYDMRKVITSFADADSVMELAVGWGRSMLTALARLGGRSVGIFANQPKSPLAGAIDSDAADKASRFIELCDAYEFPLISFIDNPGYMVGPQAERDGIARHHARPLAALHHRSVPLCSVQIRKAYGLGPYAMSGYGSSRVVPELRLAWPSVESGGMSLEGAAYLVKRKEIQAAKNEAEALAIRNAYADQMRDYTSGLRAGQSFMFDDIVDPVETRQRIIAMLERLPRSLGPRKKHPIDPR
;
A
#
# COMPACT_ATOMS: atom_id res chain seq x y z
N LYS A 1 -10.67 7.87 23.64
CA LYS A 1 -10.32 9.14 22.98
C LYS A 1 -9.47 10.05 23.89
N THR A 2 -9.88 10.30 25.11
CA THR A 2 -9.18 11.20 26.06
C THR A 2 -7.73 10.79 26.33
N HIS A 3 -7.46 9.50 26.47
CA HIS A 3 -6.14 8.95 26.78
C HIS A 3 -5.35 8.49 25.56
N ARG A 4 -5.95 8.49 24.36
CA ARG A 4 -5.38 7.94 23.12
C ARG A 4 -4.87 6.50 23.25
N TRP A 5 -5.53 5.70 24.10
CA TRP A 5 -5.18 4.30 24.23
C TRP A 5 -5.61 3.54 22.97
N PRO A 6 -4.80 2.60 22.50
CA PRO A 6 -5.21 1.69 21.44
C PRO A 6 -6.48 0.92 21.84
N PHE A 7 -7.33 0.70 20.87
CA PHE A 7 -8.51 -0.13 21.03
C PHE A 7 -8.30 -1.44 20.25
N VAL A 8 -8.31 -2.56 20.98
CA VAL A 8 -8.19 -3.91 20.40
C VAL A 8 -9.48 -4.65 20.65
N CYS A 9 -10.12 -5.14 19.59
CA CYS A 9 -11.36 -5.88 19.63
C CYS A 9 -11.19 -7.27 19.04
N PHE A 10 -11.56 -8.31 19.79
CA PHE A 10 -11.81 -9.61 19.22
C PHE A 10 -13.23 -9.58 18.63
N VAL A 11 -13.29 -9.66 17.31
CA VAL A 11 -14.56 -9.57 16.58
C VAL A 11 -15.05 -10.98 16.29
N ASP A 12 -16.07 -11.40 17.03
CA ASP A 12 -16.70 -12.71 16.90
C ASP A 12 -18.22 -12.59 17.03
N GLY A 13 -18.94 -13.07 16.02
CA GLY A 13 -20.39 -13.07 16.01
C GLY A 13 -20.98 -13.39 14.64
N ASP A 14 -22.08 -14.12 14.67
CA ASP A 14 -22.77 -14.66 13.49
C ASP A 14 -23.79 -13.68 12.84
N GLY A 15 -23.90 -12.46 13.35
CA GLY A 15 -24.96 -11.55 12.89
C GLY A 15 -26.34 -11.93 13.43
N ALA A 16 -27.40 -11.67 12.66
CA ALA A 16 -28.76 -12.03 13.01
C ALA A 16 -28.99 -13.54 12.78
N ARG A 17 -29.65 -14.22 13.71
CA ARG A 17 -30.06 -15.62 13.53
C ARG A 17 -31.29 -15.71 12.62
N PRO A 18 -31.21 -16.45 11.50
CA PRO A 18 -32.40 -16.72 10.71
C PRO A 18 -33.39 -17.53 11.51
N GLY A 19 -34.64 -17.12 11.50
CA GLY A 19 -35.74 -17.85 12.16
C GLY A 19 -35.95 -17.57 13.65
N ASP A 20 -35.16 -16.69 14.28
CA ASP A 20 -35.55 -16.16 15.58
C ASP A 20 -36.82 -15.31 15.38
N PRO A 21 -37.97 -15.67 15.99
CA PRO A 21 -39.11 -14.79 15.97
C PRO A 21 -38.71 -13.49 16.67
N LEU A 22 -38.64 -12.40 15.92
CA LEU A 22 -38.34 -11.08 16.49
C LEU A 22 -39.49 -10.67 17.41
N PRO A 23 -39.36 -10.77 18.73
CA PRO A 23 -40.36 -10.21 19.64
C PRO A 23 -40.13 -8.71 19.69
N GLY A 24 -40.90 -7.94 18.91
CA GLY A 24 -40.86 -6.49 19.01
C GLY A 24 -40.72 -5.77 17.69
N PRO A 25 -40.72 -4.44 17.69
CA PRO A 25 -40.51 -3.64 16.49
C PRO A 25 -39.14 -3.94 15.88
N PRO A 26 -39.04 -3.86 14.55
CA PRO A 26 -37.77 -4.17 13.85
C PRO A 26 -36.62 -3.41 14.48
N ILE A 27 -35.58 -4.13 14.77
CA ILE A 27 -34.31 -3.68 15.44
C ILE A 27 -33.68 -2.47 14.76
N VAL A 28 -34.05 -2.17 13.52
CA VAL A 28 -33.63 -1.00 12.72
C VAL A 28 -33.84 0.33 13.43
N ILE A 29 -34.69 0.37 14.47
CA ILE A 29 -34.99 1.58 15.24
C ILE A 29 -34.67 1.34 16.72
N ALA A 30 -33.60 0.60 17.03
CA ALA A 30 -33.18 0.49 18.42
C ALA A 30 -32.67 1.87 18.88
N PRO A 31 -33.39 2.55 19.77
CA PRO A 31 -32.92 3.82 20.26
C PRO A 31 -31.70 3.57 21.14
N ARG A 32 -30.62 4.27 20.83
CA ARG A 32 -29.49 4.51 21.70
C ARG A 32 -28.85 3.26 22.35
N GLY A 33 -27.73 2.82 21.84
CA GLY A 33 -26.86 1.89 22.53
C GLY A 33 -26.21 0.77 21.69
N ARG A 34 -26.79 0.33 20.58
CA ARG A 34 -26.19 -0.72 19.74
C ARG A 34 -25.26 -0.18 18.64
N TRP A 35 -25.48 1.04 18.19
CA TRP A 35 -24.70 1.70 17.15
C TRP A 35 -23.57 2.54 17.71
N ASP A 36 -23.52 2.73 19.02
CA ASP A 36 -22.47 3.50 19.70
C ASP A 36 -21.05 2.94 19.40
N LEU A 37 -20.93 1.65 19.08
CA LEU A 37 -19.66 1.03 18.74
C LEU A 37 -19.18 1.48 17.35
N TYR A 38 -20.06 1.54 16.36
CA TYR A 38 -19.71 2.03 15.02
C TYR A 38 -19.33 3.51 15.08
N ASP A 39 -20.15 4.32 15.73
CA ASP A 39 -19.87 5.73 15.91
C ASP A 39 -18.58 5.93 16.69
N GLY A 40 -18.36 5.12 17.74
CA GLY A 40 -17.15 5.15 18.54
C GLY A 40 -15.90 4.80 17.74
N LEU A 41 -15.93 3.76 16.91
CA LEU A 41 -14.80 3.38 16.05
C LEU A 41 -14.54 4.43 14.97
N ALA A 42 -15.58 4.91 14.30
CA ALA A 42 -15.45 5.99 13.33
C ALA A 42 -14.85 7.27 13.95
N GLU A 43 -15.24 7.61 15.18
CA GLU A 43 -14.65 8.71 15.94
C GLU A 43 -13.21 8.47 16.40
N LEU A 44 -12.79 7.21 16.59
CA LEU A 44 -11.42 6.85 16.98
C LEU A 44 -10.47 6.85 15.79
N SER A 45 -10.97 6.63 14.57
CA SER A 45 -10.17 6.61 13.35
C SER A 45 -9.26 7.84 13.25
N GLY A 46 -7.96 7.60 13.03
CA GLY A 46 -6.94 8.64 12.99
C GLY A 46 -6.66 9.36 14.33
N TRP A 47 -7.25 8.88 15.43
CA TRP A 47 -7.05 9.46 16.77
C TRP A 47 -6.36 8.52 17.73
N SER A 48 -6.78 7.28 17.75
CA SER A 48 -6.17 6.18 18.51
C SER A 48 -6.18 4.94 17.64
N PRO A 49 -5.11 4.13 17.65
CA PRO A 49 -5.06 2.91 16.85
C PRO A 49 -6.23 1.99 17.18
N THR A 50 -6.94 1.54 16.16
CA THR A 50 -8.03 0.58 16.29
C THR A 50 -7.67 -0.71 15.58
N ILE A 51 -7.80 -1.83 16.29
CA ILE A 51 -7.37 -3.14 15.82
C ILE A 51 -8.50 -4.14 15.97
N ALA A 52 -8.79 -4.90 14.91
CA ALA A 52 -9.70 -6.02 14.93
C ALA A 52 -8.92 -7.34 14.81
N ILE A 53 -9.20 -8.27 15.72
CA ILE A 53 -8.76 -9.67 15.66
C ILE A 53 -9.97 -10.51 15.28
N VAL A 54 -9.91 -11.16 14.12
CA VAL A 54 -10.96 -12.08 13.64
C VAL A 54 -10.43 -13.51 13.77
N SER A 55 -10.81 -14.20 14.83
CA SER A 55 -10.37 -15.57 15.09
C SER A 55 -11.50 -16.60 14.95
N GLY A 56 -12.75 -16.15 14.95
CA GLY A 56 -13.95 -16.95 14.77
C GLY A 56 -14.76 -16.51 13.55
N ARG A 57 -16.00 -16.11 13.76
CA ARG A 57 -16.92 -15.68 12.72
C ARG A 57 -17.27 -14.21 12.92
N ALA A 58 -16.90 -13.37 11.97
CA ALA A 58 -17.26 -11.96 11.98
C ALA A 58 -18.19 -11.69 10.80
N LEU A 59 -19.50 -11.86 11.00
CA LEU A 59 -20.49 -11.76 9.95
C LEU A 59 -21.37 -10.53 10.13
N ASP A 60 -21.84 -9.99 8.99
CA ASP A 60 -22.75 -8.85 8.90
C ASP A 60 -22.24 -7.63 9.70
N GLY A 61 -22.96 -7.23 10.73
CA GLY A 61 -22.56 -6.12 11.59
C GLY A 61 -21.17 -6.29 12.23
N HIS A 62 -20.77 -7.51 12.58
CA HIS A 62 -19.46 -7.78 13.12
C HIS A 62 -18.37 -7.59 12.06
N ALA A 63 -18.62 -7.96 10.80
CA ALA A 63 -17.71 -7.63 9.70
C ALA A 63 -17.53 -6.11 9.56
N GLY A 64 -18.61 -5.33 9.67
CA GLY A 64 -18.57 -3.87 9.66
C GLY A 64 -17.69 -3.29 10.77
N ILE A 65 -17.73 -3.87 11.98
CA ILE A 65 -16.86 -3.48 13.10
C ILE A 65 -15.39 -3.72 12.74
N ALA A 66 -15.07 -4.88 12.16
CA ALA A 66 -13.72 -5.18 11.72
C ALA A 66 -13.23 -4.16 10.65
N MET A 67 -14.09 -3.83 9.68
CA MET A 67 -13.73 -2.91 8.59
C MET A 67 -13.56 -1.44 9.02
N LEU A 68 -14.10 -1.04 10.15
CA LEU A 68 -13.85 0.28 10.74
C LEU A 68 -12.53 0.37 11.50
N SER A 69 -11.81 -0.73 11.65
CA SER A 69 -10.52 -0.75 12.34
C SER A 69 -9.38 -0.37 11.41
N ASP A 70 -8.32 0.24 11.97
CA ASP A 70 -7.13 0.64 11.22
C ASP A 70 -6.31 -0.57 10.77
N PHE A 71 -6.31 -1.65 11.57
CA PHE A 71 -5.59 -2.89 11.31
C PHE A 71 -6.47 -4.10 11.59
N VAL A 72 -6.61 -4.97 10.60
CA VAL A 72 -7.41 -6.20 10.68
C VAL A 72 -6.51 -7.40 10.54
N VAL A 73 -6.42 -8.20 11.61
CA VAL A 73 -5.71 -9.48 11.59
C VAL A 73 -6.70 -10.63 11.71
N ALA A 74 -6.60 -11.61 10.83
CA ALA A 74 -7.49 -12.76 10.79
C ALA A 74 -6.73 -14.07 10.93
N THR A 75 -7.29 -15.04 11.65
CA THR A 75 -6.75 -16.40 11.65
C THR A 75 -7.20 -17.16 10.41
N ARG A 76 -6.39 -18.11 9.95
CA ARG A 76 -6.65 -18.87 8.72
C ARG A 76 -8.01 -19.57 8.68
N ASN A 77 -8.52 -19.97 9.83
CA ASN A 77 -9.79 -20.68 9.94
C ASN A 77 -10.99 -19.77 10.20
N SER A 78 -10.79 -18.47 10.34
CA SER A 78 -11.87 -17.53 10.60
C SER A 78 -12.77 -17.31 9.38
N LYS A 79 -13.92 -16.70 9.61
CA LYS A 79 -14.91 -16.34 8.59
C LYS A 79 -15.24 -14.87 8.72
N LEU A 80 -15.25 -14.18 7.58
CA LEU A 80 -15.57 -12.75 7.50
C LEU A 80 -16.59 -12.53 6.39
N GLY A 81 -17.50 -11.58 6.56
CA GLY A 81 -18.39 -11.13 5.50
C GLY A 81 -19.87 -11.20 5.85
N SER A 82 -20.73 -11.48 4.86
CA SER A 82 -22.16 -11.63 5.07
C SER A 82 -22.52 -13.08 5.40
N TRP A 83 -23.46 -13.26 6.32
CA TRP A 83 -24.02 -14.57 6.64
C TRP A 83 -24.56 -15.27 5.39
N GLU A 84 -25.22 -14.55 4.50
CA GLU A 84 -25.81 -15.08 3.26
C GLU A 84 -24.76 -15.65 2.30
N THR A 85 -23.51 -15.27 2.41
CA THR A 85 -22.42 -15.86 1.62
C THR A 85 -21.94 -17.20 2.16
N LEU A 86 -22.21 -17.51 3.42
CA LEU A 86 -21.84 -18.78 4.06
C LEU A 86 -22.93 -19.86 3.94
N GLU A 87 -24.18 -19.45 4.05
CA GLU A 87 -25.35 -20.34 4.03
C GLU A 87 -26.27 -19.89 2.88
N PRO A 88 -26.53 -20.72 1.87
CA PRO A 88 -27.44 -20.32 0.80
C PRO A 88 -28.83 -20.13 1.37
N VAL A 89 -29.31 -18.91 1.34
CA VAL A 89 -30.73 -18.65 1.57
C VAL A 89 -31.49 -19.19 0.35
N SER A 90 -32.23 -20.29 0.54
CA SER A 90 -33.10 -20.78 -0.49
C SER A 90 -34.27 -19.82 -0.66
N GLY A 91 -34.27 -19.06 -1.74
CA GLY A 91 -35.42 -18.22 -2.07
C GLY A 91 -35.06 -17.13 -3.10
N ASP A 92 -36.04 -16.78 -3.86
CA ASP A 92 -35.96 -15.86 -5.01
C ASP A 92 -35.65 -14.38 -4.66
N ALA A 93 -35.28 -14.07 -3.42
CA ALA A 93 -35.09 -12.71 -2.95
C ALA A 93 -33.98 -11.96 -3.70
N TYR A 94 -33.00 -12.67 -4.26
CA TYR A 94 -31.86 -12.07 -4.97
C TYR A 94 -31.65 -12.59 -6.39
N GLY A 95 -32.60 -13.30 -6.98
CA GLY A 95 -32.57 -13.69 -8.40
C GLY A 95 -31.55 -14.78 -8.77
N ASP A 96 -30.89 -15.40 -7.81
CA ASP A 96 -29.83 -16.37 -8.01
C ASP A 96 -30.19 -17.76 -7.45
N ALA A 97 -31.47 -18.16 -7.60
CA ALA A 97 -31.92 -19.50 -7.20
C ALA A 97 -31.05 -20.58 -7.86
N GLY A 98 -30.24 -21.27 -7.06
CA GLY A 98 -29.40 -22.39 -7.50
C GLY A 98 -27.90 -22.14 -7.64
N ARG A 99 -27.39 -20.93 -7.40
CA ARG A 99 -25.94 -20.75 -7.26
C ARG A 99 -25.46 -21.29 -5.90
N LYS A 100 -24.47 -22.16 -5.95
CA LYS A 100 -23.75 -22.55 -4.73
C LYS A 100 -23.11 -21.29 -4.14
N PRO A 101 -23.25 -21.03 -2.83
CA PRO A 101 -22.55 -19.92 -2.22
C PRO A 101 -21.06 -20.12 -2.44
N THR A 102 -20.41 -19.16 -3.00
CA THR A 102 -18.97 -19.08 -2.99
C THR A 102 -18.57 -18.56 -1.62
N VAL A 103 -18.47 -19.46 -0.64
CA VAL A 103 -17.83 -19.11 0.63
C VAL A 103 -16.44 -18.65 0.31
N ARG A 104 -16.19 -17.40 0.54
CA ARG A 104 -14.88 -16.84 0.30
C ARG A 104 -13.99 -17.19 1.49
N SER A 105 -12.78 -17.63 1.18
CA SER A 105 -11.75 -17.85 2.18
C SER A 105 -11.25 -16.53 2.74
N VAL A 106 -10.54 -16.58 3.87
CA VAL A 106 -9.88 -15.37 4.40
C VAL A 106 -8.87 -14.79 3.41
N GLU A 107 -8.25 -15.63 2.58
CA GLU A 107 -7.36 -15.22 1.51
C GLU A 107 -8.09 -14.43 0.40
N ASP A 108 -9.37 -14.73 0.14
CA ASP A 108 -10.17 -13.95 -0.80
C ASP A 108 -10.47 -12.56 -0.23
N TYR A 109 -10.74 -12.46 1.06
CA TYR A 109 -10.93 -11.17 1.75
C TYR A 109 -9.62 -10.37 1.88
N GLU A 110 -8.49 -11.04 2.03
CA GLU A 110 -7.18 -10.39 1.96
C GLU A 110 -6.95 -9.76 0.58
N ARG A 111 -7.30 -10.46 -0.51
CA ARG A 111 -7.17 -9.95 -1.88
C ARG A 111 -8.06 -8.75 -2.20
N THR A 112 -9.11 -8.55 -1.43
CA THR A 112 -10.02 -7.41 -1.57
C THR A 112 -9.72 -6.26 -0.60
N GLY A 113 -8.63 -6.36 0.19
CA GLY A 113 -8.21 -5.32 1.12
C GLY A 113 -8.95 -5.29 2.45
N ASN A 114 -9.78 -6.30 2.73
CA ASN A 114 -10.54 -6.38 3.99
C ASN A 114 -9.72 -6.92 5.16
N ILE A 115 -8.60 -7.56 4.89
CA ILE A 115 -7.70 -8.15 5.89
C ILE A 115 -6.27 -7.67 5.59
N ASP A 116 -5.63 -7.11 6.60
CA ASP A 116 -4.24 -6.64 6.48
C ASP A 116 -3.24 -7.77 6.67
N LEU A 117 -3.55 -8.74 7.54
CA LEU A 117 -2.66 -9.85 7.85
C LEU A 117 -3.42 -11.13 8.18
N ILE A 118 -3.02 -12.24 7.56
CA ILE A 118 -3.49 -13.58 7.91
C ILE A 118 -2.41 -14.29 8.74
N VAL A 119 -2.83 -14.91 9.83
CA VAL A 119 -1.98 -15.68 10.75
C VAL A 119 -2.57 -17.06 11.01
N GLU A 120 -1.77 -17.97 11.57
CA GLU A 120 -2.21 -19.36 11.77
C GLU A 120 -3.25 -19.50 12.90
N ASP A 121 -3.03 -18.78 14.01
CA ASP A 121 -3.85 -18.91 15.23
C ASP A 121 -3.95 -17.62 16.02
N GLU A 122 -4.70 -17.63 17.12
CA GLU A 122 -4.90 -16.48 18.00
C GLU A 122 -3.61 -16.02 18.68
N ALA A 123 -2.72 -16.92 19.04
CA ALA A 123 -1.45 -16.55 19.66
C ALA A 123 -0.58 -15.75 18.68
N ALA A 124 -0.56 -16.17 17.42
CA ALA A 124 0.10 -15.43 16.34
C ALA A 124 -0.59 -14.08 16.07
N ALA A 125 -1.92 -14.02 16.16
CA ALA A 125 -2.67 -12.76 16.02
C ALA A 125 -2.32 -11.77 17.13
N ILE A 126 -2.28 -12.21 18.38
CA ILE A 126 -1.89 -11.38 19.52
C ILE A 126 -0.47 -10.87 19.34
N LYS A 127 0.46 -11.73 18.91
CA LYS A 127 1.85 -11.34 18.64
C LYS A 127 1.94 -10.29 17.53
N ALA A 128 1.18 -10.44 16.46
CA ALA A 128 1.11 -9.48 15.38
C ALA A 128 0.57 -8.12 15.86
N VAL A 129 -0.48 -8.13 16.68
CA VAL A 129 -1.03 -6.91 17.29
C VAL A 129 -0.02 -6.25 18.22
N GLN A 130 0.69 -7.02 19.04
CA GLN A 130 1.75 -6.49 19.90
C GLN A 130 2.84 -5.82 19.06
N GLN A 131 3.29 -6.45 17.96
CA GLN A 131 4.24 -5.85 17.04
C GLN A 131 3.69 -4.57 16.42
N TYR A 132 2.45 -4.58 15.89
CA TYR A 132 1.80 -3.41 15.32
C TYR A 132 1.78 -2.23 16.32
N LEU A 133 1.43 -2.49 17.56
CA LEU A 133 1.36 -1.47 18.60
C LEU A 133 2.74 -0.90 18.97
N THR A 134 3.84 -1.64 18.76
CA THR A 134 5.18 -1.11 19.05
C THR A 134 5.52 0.11 18.21
N TYR A 135 4.97 0.25 17.00
CA TYR A 135 5.24 1.42 16.14
C TYR A 135 4.66 2.72 16.70
N TYR A 136 3.64 2.63 17.55
CA TYR A 136 3.01 3.79 18.20
C TYR A 136 3.72 4.22 19.49
N LEU A 137 4.70 3.44 19.93
CA LEU A 137 5.51 3.76 21.10
C LEU A 137 6.62 4.75 20.74
N ARG A 138 7.44 5.09 21.75
CA ARG A 138 8.60 5.98 21.55
C ARG A 138 9.59 5.37 20.56
N ASP A 139 10.43 6.24 20.00
CA ASP A 139 11.59 5.82 19.24
C ASP A 139 12.50 4.96 20.12
N LEU A 140 13.07 3.91 19.53
CA LEU A 140 14.01 3.04 20.21
C LEU A 140 15.40 3.66 20.16
N THR A 141 16.14 3.53 21.25
CA THR A 141 17.54 3.95 21.33
C THR A 141 18.50 2.80 21.03
N ASP A 142 18.02 1.57 21.11
CA ASP A 142 18.74 0.36 20.80
C ASP A 142 18.17 -0.24 19.51
N PHE A 143 18.93 -0.16 18.42
CA PHE A 143 18.54 -0.63 17.10
C PHE A 143 19.79 -0.99 16.29
N GLU A 144 19.64 -1.96 15.40
CA GLU A 144 20.67 -2.40 14.47
C GLU A 144 20.15 -2.34 13.04
N PRO A 145 20.98 -2.01 12.05
CA PRO A 145 20.61 -2.18 10.65
C PRO A 145 20.39 -3.66 10.34
N ALA A 146 19.62 -3.95 9.28
CA ALA A 146 19.48 -5.33 8.83
C ALA A 146 20.85 -5.96 8.53
N PRO A 147 21.08 -7.25 8.86
CA PRO A 147 22.36 -7.91 8.66
C PRO A 147 22.88 -7.89 7.21
N ASN A 148 21.96 -7.82 6.24
CA ASN A 148 22.26 -7.76 4.79
C ASN A 148 22.19 -6.35 4.21
N HIS A 149 22.31 -5.32 5.05
CA HIS A 149 22.21 -3.93 4.61
C HIS A 149 23.26 -3.58 3.53
N ASP A 150 24.50 -4.05 3.71
CA ASP A 150 25.60 -3.77 2.77
C ASP A 150 25.41 -4.45 1.40
N GLU A 151 24.51 -5.42 1.30
CA GLU A 151 24.19 -6.14 0.07
C GLU A 151 23.04 -5.51 -0.72
N ILE A 152 22.45 -4.40 -0.25
CA ILE A 152 21.24 -3.80 -0.83
C ILE A 152 21.39 -3.49 -2.32
N ALA A 153 22.58 -3.07 -2.76
CA ALA A 153 22.87 -2.79 -4.16
C ALA A 153 22.76 -4.04 -5.04
N SER A 154 23.12 -5.22 -4.52
CA SER A 154 23.13 -6.48 -5.25
C SER A 154 21.72 -7.03 -5.54
N ILE A 155 20.70 -6.51 -4.84
CA ILE A 155 19.31 -6.90 -5.04
C ILE A 155 18.80 -6.46 -6.41
N ILE A 156 19.34 -5.36 -6.94
CA ILE A 156 18.93 -4.78 -8.21
C ILE A 156 19.69 -5.45 -9.36
N PRO A 157 19.01 -6.18 -10.27
CA PRO A 157 19.68 -6.84 -11.37
C PRO A 157 20.31 -5.82 -12.35
N GLU A 158 21.50 -6.10 -12.84
CA GLU A 158 22.13 -5.33 -13.94
C GLU A 158 21.25 -5.32 -15.18
N ASN A 159 20.63 -6.47 -15.49
CA ASN A 159 19.64 -6.53 -16.57
C ASN A 159 18.35 -5.80 -16.13
N ARG A 160 18.15 -4.61 -16.68
CA ARG A 160 17.05 -3.70 -16.34
C ARG A 160 15.67 -4.25 -16.63
N ARG A 161 15.54 -5.29 -17.47
CA ARG A 161 14.26 -5.98 -17.76
C ARG A 161 13.96 -7.08 -16.76
N ARG A 162 14.96 -7.53 -15.97
CA ARG A 162 14.74 -8.57 -14.96
C ARG A 162 14.04 -7.97 -13.73
N PRO A 163 12.90 -8.53 -13.29
CA PRO A 163 12.25 -8.10 -12.07
C PRO A 163 13.05 -8.54 -10.84
N TYR A 164 12.87 -7.80 -9.76
CA TYR A 164 13.38 -8.14 -8.44
C TYR A 164 12.29 -7.93 -7.39
N ASP A 165 12.48 -8.47 -6.19
CA ASP A 165 11.52 -8.36 -5.10
C ASP A 165 11.87 -7.14 -4.23
N MET A 166 11.01 -6.14 -4.26
CA MET A 166 11.19 -4.91 -3.49
C MET A 166 11.14 -5.15 -1.98
N ARG A 167 10.51 -6.24 -1.52
CA ARG A 167 10.53 -6.64 -0.09
C ARG A 167 11.96 -6.81 0.41
N LYS A 168 12.85 -7.37 -0.42
CA LYS A 168 14.26 -7.53 -0.06
C LYS A 168 14.95 -6.17 0.14
N VAL A 169 14.62 -5.17 -0.70
CA VAL A 169 15.15 -3.81 -0.53
C VAL A 169 14.65 -3.21 0.79
N ILE A 170 13.35 -3.32 1.06
CA ILE A 170 12.75 -2.78 2.29
C ILE A 170 13.37 -3.44 3.53
N THR A 171 13.50 -4.76 3.54
CA THR A 171 14.06 -5.48 4.70
C THR A 171 15.55 -5.22 4.90
N SER A 172 16.32 -5.03 3.83
CA SER A 172 17.75 -4.66 3.94
C SER A 172 17.96 -3.19 4.32
N PHE A 173 16.98 -2.35 4.06
CA PHE A 173 17.03 -0.91 4.36
C PHE A 173 16.62 -0.60 5.80
N ALA A 174 15.61 -1.28 6.34
CA ALA A 174 15.05 -1.04 7.66
C ALA A 174 15.96 -1.51 8.81
N ASP A 175 15.58 -1.23 10.05
CA ASP A 175 16.19 -1.85 11.22
C ASP A 175 15.87 -3.36 11.24
N ALA A 176 16.75 -4.15 11.83
CA ALA A 176 16.60 -5.59 11.90
C ALA A 176 15.25 -5.98 12.52
N ASP A 177 14.57 -6.94 11.91
CA ASP A 177 13.30 -7.53 12.34
C ASP A 177 12.16 -6.53 12.59
N SER A 178 12.29 -5.29 12.04
CA SER A 178 11.34 -4.23 12.29
C SER A 178 10.25 -4.06 11.22
N VAL A 179 10.30 -4.81 10.14
CA VAL A 179 9.37 -4.63 9.01
C VAL A 179 8.08 -5.43 9.23
N MET A 180 6.95 -4.77 9.10
CA MET A 180 5.63 -5.38 9.10
C MET A 180 4.87 -4.93 7.84
N GLU A 181 4.74 -5.82 6.87
CA GLU A 181 3.96 -5.55 5.65
C GLU A 181 2.46 -5.63 5.96
N LEU A 182 1.69 -4.66 5.46
CA LEU A 182 0.24 -4.58 5.62
C LEU A 182 -0.45 -4.86 4.29
N ALA A 183 -1.64 -5.46 4.35
CA ALA A 183 -2.49 -5.75 3.19
C ALA A 183 -1.74 -6.52 2.08
N VAL A 184 -1.04 -7.59 2.45
CA VAL A 184 -0.08 -8.33 1.60
C VAL A 184 -0.74 -8.85 0.33
N GLY A 185 -1.97 -9.35 0.41
CA GLY A 185 -2.71 -9.94 -0.71
C GLY A 185 -3.38 -8.94 -1.63
N TRP A 186 -3.62 -7.69 -1.18
CA TRP A 186 -4.32 -6.65 -1.91
C TRP A 186 -3.37 -5.69 -2.62
N GLY A 187 -3.77 -5.20 -3.81
CA GLY A 187 -2.99 -4.21 -4.56
C GLY A 187 -1.52 -4.62 -4.70
N ARG A 188 -1.25 -5.86 -5.13
CA ARG A 188 0.05 -6.54 -5.05
C ARG A 188 1.20 -5.86 -5.79
N SER A 189 0.92 -4.88 -6.63
CA SER A 189 1.92 -4.02 -7.28
C SER A 189 2.43 -2.90 -6.38
N MET A 190 1.77 -2.69 -5.22
CA MET A 190 2.13 -1.75 -4.18
C MET A 190 2.42 -2.50 -2.87
N LEU A 191 3.56 -2.26 -2.26
CA LEU A 191 3.89 -2.70 -0.91
C LEU A 191 3.65 -1.55 0.05
N THR A 192 3.08 -1.86 1.19
CA THR A 192 2.92 -0.94 2.33
C THR A 192 3.41 -1.62 3.58
N ALA A 193 4.29 -1.01 4.33
CA ALA A 193 4.86 -1.60 5.52
C ALA A 193 5.12 -0.53 6.60
N LEU A 194 4.84 -0.87 7.83
CA LEU A 194 5.42 -0.18 8.97
C LEU A 194 6.80 -0.78 9.26
N ALA A 195 7.75 0.07 9.61
CA ALA A 195 9.11 -0.34 9.90
C ALA A 195 9.75 0.61 10.92
N ARG A 196 10.98 0.29 11.33
CA ARG A 196 11.83 1.24 12.04
C ARG A 196 13.05 1.59 11.20
N LEU A 197 13.47 2.82 11.33
CA LEU A 197 14.66 3.34 10.68
C LEU A 197 15.43 4.22 11.67
N GLY A 198 16.59 3.75 12.12
CA GLY A 198 17.31 4.42 13.18
C GLY A 198 16.52 4.47 14.50
N GLY A 199 15.80 3.40 14.81
CA GLY A 199 14.90 3.31 15.98
C GLY A 199 13.56 4.03 15.82
N ARG A 200 13.41 4.94 14.85
CA ARG A 200 12.19 5.74 14.62
C ARG A 200 11.18 4.96 13.78
N SER A 201 9.92 4.95 14.19
CA SER A 201 8.85 4.33 13.38
C SER A 201 8.58 5.14 12.12
N VAL A 202 8.48 4.44 10.98
CA VAL A 202 8.26 5.00 9.65
C VAL A 202 7.25 4.18 8.87
N GLY A 203 6.56 4.82 7.94
CA GLY A 203 5.77 4.13 6.92
C GLY A 203 6.54 4.01 5.61
N ILE A 204 6.58 2.83 5.04
CA ILE A 204 7.23 2.57 3.75
C ILE A 204 6.18 2.13 2.74
N PHE A 205 6.09 2.82 1.60
CA PHE A 205 5.29 2.35 0.48
C PHE A 205 6.16 2.28 -0.78
N ALA A 206 5.99 1.23 -1.57
CA ALA A 206 6.92 0.92 -2.64
C ALA A 206 6.25 0.18 -3.80
N ASN A 207 6.69 0.43 -5.02
CA ASN A 207 6.27 -0.39 -6.15
C ASN A 207 6.93 -1.77 -6.11
N GLN A 208 6.20 -2.82 -6.52
CA GLN A 208 6.71 -4.19 -6.55
C GLN A 208 6.96 -4.66 -7.99
N PRO A 209 8.22 -4.56 -8.49
CA PRO A 209 8.55 -4.97 -9.85
C PRO A 209 8.31 -6.47 -10.14
N LYS A 210 8.30 -7.31 -9.09
CA LYS A 210 8.04 -8.75 -9.20
C LYS A 210 6.55 -9.09 -9.29
N SER A 211 5.65 -8.11 -9.10
CA SER A 211 4.22 -8.33 -9.27
C SER A 211 3.86 -8.63 -10.74
N PRO A 212 2.71 -9.26 -11.01
CA PRO A 212 2.24 -9.48 -12.39
C PRO A 212 2.16 -8.19 -13.22
N LEU A 213 1.94 -7.05 -12.57
CA LEU A 213 1.87 -5.73 -13.21
C LEU A 213 3.24 -5.01 -13.25
N ALA A 214 4.34 -5.68 -12.89
CA ALA A 214 5.70 -5.14 -12.89
C ALA A 214 5.85 -3.78 -12.16
N GLY A 215 5.07 -3.55 -11.11
CA GLY A 215 5.04 -2.32 -10.33
C GLY A 215 4.15 -1.22 -10.90
N ALA A 216 3.38 -1.47 -11.96
CA ALA A 216 2.37 -0.52 -12.44
C ALA A 216 1.28 -0.33 -11.37
N ILE A 217 0.76 0.88 -11.27
CA ILE A 217 -0.26 1.23 -10.28
C ILE A 217 -1.64 1.00 -10.90
N ASP A 218 -2.37 0.00 -10.43
CA ASP A 218 -3.77 -0.24 -10.71
C ASP A 218 -4.69 0.43 -9.67
N SER A 219 -5.99 0.23 -9.77
CA SER A 219 -6.96 0.83 -8.85
C SER A 219 -6.72 0.40 -7.40
N ASP A 220 -6.51 -0.89 -7.18
CA ASP A 220 -6.25 -1.44 -5.85
C ASP A 220 -4.93 -0.93 -5.25
N ALA A 221 -3.88 -0.84 -6.06
CA ALA A 221 -2.59 -0.30 -5.63
C ALA A 221 -2.67 1.19 -5.27
N ALA A 222 -3.46 1.96 -6.03
CA ALA A 222 -3.69 3.36 -5.75
C ALA A 222 -4.46 3.57 -4.43
N ASP A 223 -5.52 2.81 -4.22
CA ASP A 223 -6.32 2.86 -3.00
C ASP A 223 -5.50 2.42 -1.78
N LYS A 224 -4.75 1.34 -1.90
CA LYS A 224 -3.84 0.85 -0.86
C LYS A 224 -2.81 1.91 -0.46
N ALA A 225 -2.17 2.56 -1.44
CA ALA A 225 -1.21 3.62 -1.17
C ALA A 225 -1.89 4.80 -0.46
N SER A 226 -3.07 5.22 -0.92
CA SER A 226 -3.81 6.33 -0.35
C SER A 226 -4.15 6.10 1.12
N ARG A 227 -4.79 4.95 1.42
CA ARG A 227 -5.14 4.57 2.79
C ARG A 227 -3.91 4.50 3.70
N PHE A 228 -2.80 3.96 3.20
CA PHE A 228 -1.56 3.86 3.97
C PHE A 228 -0.92 5.22 4.25
N ILE A 229 -0.94 6.15 3.28
CA ILE A 229 -0.47 7.52 3.47
C ILE A 229 -1.30 8.22 4.54
N GLU A 230 -2.62 8.08 4.49
CA GLU A 230 -3.54 8.64 5.50
C GLU A 230 -3.30 8.06 6.90
N LEU A 231 -3.08 6.75 7.00
CA LEU A 231 -2.73 6.10 8.27
C LEU A 231 -1.43 6.66 8.84
N CYS A 232 -0.40 6.76 8.02
CA CYS A 232 0.88 7.31 8.45
C CYS A 232 0.78 8.78 8.86
N ASP A 233 0.01 9.58 8.12
CA ASP A 233 -0.21 10.98 8.45
C ASP A 233 -0.98 11.15 9.75
N ALA A 234 -2.05 10.38 9.95
CA ALA A 234 -2.87 10.43 11.16
C ALA A 234 -2.08 10.08 12.43
N TYR A 235 -1.11 9.17 12.32
CA TYR A 235 -0.29 8.71 13.46
C TYR A 235 1.14 9.26 13.48
N GLU A 236 1.43 10.24 12.64
CA GLU A 236 2.72 10.96 12.61
C GLU A 236 3.92 10.05 12.31
N PHE A 237 3.72 9.06 11.41
CA PHE A 237 4.80 8.25 10.87
C PHE A 237 5.38 8.92 9.62
N PRO A 238 6.66 9.31 9.60
CA PRO A 238 7.30 9.78 8.40
C PRO A 238 7.20 8.74 7.28
N LEU A 239 7.00 9.21 6.06
CA LEU A 239 6.82 8.35 4.89
C LEU A 239 8.12 8.20 4.11
N ILE A 240 8.39 6.97 3.67
CA ILE A 240 9.48 6.65 2.76
C ILE A 240 8.87 5.96 1.53
N SER A 241 9.15 6.50 0.35
CA SER A 241 8.67 5.98 -0.91
C SER A 241 9.81 5.38 -1.73
N PHE A 242 9.73 4.09 -2.10
CA PHE A 242 10.63 3.48 -3.06
C PHE A 242 9.95 3.35 -4.42
N ILE A 243 10.54 3.97 -5.45
CA ILE A 243 9.93 4.14 -6.77
C ILE A 243 10.63 3.25 -7.80
N ASP A 244 9.90 2.31 -8.36
CA ASP A 244 10.23 1.54 -9.56
C ASP A 244 8.96 1.14 -10.28
N ASN A 245 8.37 2.09 -11.05
CA ASN A 245 7.11 1.81 -11.73
C ASN A 245 7.12 2.27 -13.20
N PRO A 246 6.42 1.52 -14.06
CA PRO A 246 6.23 1.90 -15.46
C PRO A 246 5.11 2.92 -15.69
N GLY A 247 4.45 3.39 -14.63
CA GLY A 247 3.30 4.28 -14.68
C GLY A 247 2.04 3.66 -14.10
N TYR A 248 0.93 4.32 -14.33
CA TYR A 248 -0.39 3.77 -14.02
C TYR A 248 -0.82 2.73 -15.06
N MET A 249 -1.72 1.83 -14.65
CA MET A 249 -2.37 0.92 -15.59
C MET A 249 -3.20 1.70 -16.59
N VAL A 250 -3.18 1.22 -17.83
CA VAL A 250 -3.90 1.79 -18.96
C VAL A 250 -4.67 0.70 -19.70
N GLY A 251 -5.67 1.08 -20.45
CA GLY A 251 -6.43 0.18 -21.31
C GLY A 251 -7.90 0.06 -20.92
N PRO A 252 -8.71 -0.62 -21.76
CA PRO A 252 -10.17 -0.64 -21.60
C PRO A 252 -10.65 -1.22 -20.26
N GLN A 253 -9.91 -2.16 -19.65
CA GLN A 253 -10.30 -2.71 -18.36
C GLN A 253 -10.03 -1.68 -17.25
N ALA A 254 -8.86 -1.07 -17.22
CA ALA A 254 -8.53 -0.04 -16.24
C ALA A 254 -9.54 1.13 -16.28
N GLU A 255 -9.95 1.53 -17.48
CA GLU A 255 -11.00 2.58 -17.64
C GLU A 255 -12.36 2.13 -17.09
N ARG A 256 -12.76 0.87 -17.32
CA ARG A 256 -13.99 0.32 -16.73
C ARG A 256 -13.94 0.24 -15.21
N ASP A 257 -12.76 -0.03 -14.65
CA ASP A 257 -12.53 -0.08 -13.20
C ASP A 257 -12.46 1.33 -12.57
N GLY A 258 -12.63 2.39 -13.37
CA GLY A 258 -12.64 3.77 -12.89
C GLY A 258 -11.26 4.29 -12.47
N ILE A 259 -10.20 3.81 -13.11
CA ILE A 259 -8.79 4.09 -12.76
C ILE A 259 -8.50 5.58 -12.54
N ALA A 260 -9.14 6.49 -13.30
CA ALA A 260 -8.93 7.93 -13.17
C ALA A 260 -9.30 8.46 -11.77
N ARG A 261 -10.36 7.91 -11.15
CA ARG A 261 -10.77 8.27 -9.78
C ARG A 261 -9.78 7.73 -8.75
N HIS A 262 -9.34 6.49 -8.93
CA HIS A 262 -8.37 5.85 -8.04
C HIS A 262 -7.00 6.52 -8.13
N HIS A 263 -6.56 6.96 -9.33
CA HIS A 263 -5.32 7.75 -9.49
C HIS A 263 -5.31 9.04 -8.68
N ALA A 264 -6.46 9.69 -8.54
CA ALA A 264 -6.56 10.95 -7.82
C ALA A 264 -6.37 10.80 -6.30
N ARG A 265 -6.65 9.62 -5.74
CA ARG A 265 -6.62 9.40 -4.28
C ARG A 265 -5.23 9.54 -3.68
N PRO A 266 -4.18 8.83 -4.13
CA PRO A 266 -2.84 8.98 -3.56
C PRO A 266 -2.25 10.38 -3.78
N LEU A 267 -2.62 11.05 -4.88
CA LEU A 267 -2.23 12.45 -5.10
C LEU A 267 -2.85 13.37 -4.05
N ALA A 268 -4.14 13.19 -3.75
CA ALA A 268 -4.84 13.94 -2.72
C ALA A 268 -4.26 13.64 -1.33
N ALA A 269 -4.04 12.38 -1.00
CA ALA A 269 -3.45 11.96 0.27
C ALA A 269 -2.06 12.59 0.48
N LEU A 270 -1.18 12.52 -0.52
CA LEU A 270 0.14 13.16 -0.48
C LEU A 270 0.04 14.69 -0.35
N HIS A 271 -0.94 15.31 -0.99
CA HIS A 271 -1.13 16.76 -0.90
C HIS A 271 -1.55 17.20 0.51
N HIS A 272 -2.34 16.39 1.18
CA HIS A 272 -2.86 16.72 2.51
C HIS A 272 -1.97 16.22 3.66
N ARG A 273 -0.92 15.45 3.37
CA ARG A 273 0.00 14.97 4.40
C ARG A 273 0.62 16.11 5.21
N SER A 274 0.84 15.87 6.47
CA SER A 274 1.59 16.73 7.39
C SER A 274 2.90 16.10 7.88
N VAL A 275 3.13 14.81 7.58
CA VAL A 275 4.38 14.12 7.94
C VAL A 275 5.46 14.29 6.88
N PRO A 276 6.76 14.22 7.24
CA PRO A 276 7.84 14.20 6.28
C PRO A 276 7.72 13.04 5.28
N LEU A 277 8.12 13.29 4.04
CA LEU A 277 8.23 12.30 2.97
C LEU A 277 9.66 12.31 2.41
N CYS A 278 10.31 11.16 2.41
CA CYS A 278 11.55 10.92 1.67
C CYS A 278 11.25 9.99 0.50
N SER A 279 11.67 10.33 -0.70
CA SER A 279 11.51 9.48 -1.88
C SER A 279 12.85 8.99 -2.40
N VAL A 280 12.89 7.73 -2.82
CA VAL A 280 14.06 7.07 -3.41
C VAL A 280 13.64 6.46 -4.73
N GLN A 281 14.11 7.02 -5.83
CA GLN A 281 13.89 6.43 -7.13
C GLN A 281 14.97 5.41 -7.43
N ILE A 282 14.56 4.15 -7.50
CA ILE A 282 15.49 3.03 -7.67
C ILE A 282 15.77 2.79 -9.15
N ARG A 283 14.72 2.65 -9.97
CA ARG A 283 14.87 2.32 -11.39
C ARG A 283 13.87 3.11 -12.23
N LYS A 284 12.77 2.49 -12.66
CA LYS A 284 11.78 3.12 -13.55
C LYS A 284 10.90 4.14 -12.82
N ALA A 285 10.69 5.28 -13.47
CA ALA A 285 9.70 6.26 -13.05
C ALA A 285 9.10 6.94 -14.30
N TYR A 286 7.98 6.40 -14.78
CA TYR A 286 7.38 6.85 -16.02
C TYR A 286 5.99 7.44 -15.83
N GLY A 287 5.70 8.46 -16.64
CA GLY A 287 4.39 9.11 -16.69
C GLY A 287 3.99 9.73 -15.36
N LEU A 288 2.73 9.53 -14.97
CA LEU A 288 2.18 10.03 -13.70
C LEU A 288 2.46 9.13 -12.49
N GLY A 289 3.04 7.93 -12.68
CA GLY A 289 3.35 7.01 -11.60
C GLY A 289 4.21 7.63 -10.48
N PRO A 290 5.32 8.32 -10.80
CA PRO A 290 6.15 9.00 -9.81
C PRO A 290 5.39 10.06 -8.98
N TYR A 291 4.35 10.69 -9.55
CA TYR A 291 3.51 11.64 -8.81
C TYR A 291 2.76 10.96 -7.67
N ALA A 292 2.18 9.78 -7.92
CA ALA A 292 1.49 9.01 -6.89
C ALA A 292 2.42 8.49 -5.80
N MET A 293 3.73 8.38 -6.13
CA MET A 293 4.72 7.85 -5.20
C MET A 293 5.45 8.93 -4.41
N SER A 294 5.53 10.15 -4.92
CA SER A 294 6.32 11.20 -4.26
C SER A 294 5.75 12.61 -4.42
N GLY A 295 4.61 12.77 -5.08
CA GLY A 295 4.13 14.12 -5.44
C GLY A 295 5.06 14.85 -6.41
N TYR A 296 5.97 14.14 -7.04
CA TYR A 296 6.97 14.68 -7.97
C TYR A 296 6.33 15.52 -9.09
N GLY A 297 6.86 16.73 -9.29
CA GLY A 297 6.31 17.69 -10.28
C GLY A 297 5.25 18.65 -9.73
N SER A 298 4.79 18.45 -8.51
CA SER A 298 3.99 19.45 -7.81
C SER A 298 4.89 20.49 -7.16
N SER A 299 4.58 21.76 -7.35
CA SER A 299 5.28 22.85 -6.65
C SER A 299 4.93 22.94 -5.17
N ARG A 300 3.90 22.19 -4.72
CA ARG A 300 3.37 22.24 -3.35
C ARG A 300 3.58 20.95 -2.56
N VAL A 301 3.70 19.82 -3.25
CA VAL A 301 3.94 18.50 -2.63
C VAL A 301 5.34 18.06 -3.01
N VAL A 302 6.33 18.61 -2.33
CA VAL A 302 7.73 18.25 -2.55
C VAL A 302 8.15 17.37 -1.39
N PRO A 303 8.75 16.20 -1.65
CA PRO A 303 9.42 15.44 -0.60
C PRO A 303 10.52 16.27 0.06
N GLU A 304 10.72 16.09 1.35
CA GLU A 304 11.78 16.75 2.11
C GLU A 304 13.18 16.22 1.73
N LEU A 305 13.22 15.03 1.09
CA LEU A 305 14.43 14.47 0.50
C LEU A 305 14.08 13.60 -0.72
N ARG A 306 14.73 13.87 -1.83
CA ARG A 306 14.59 13.12 -3.09
C ARG A 306 15.90 12.50 -3.46
N LEU A 307 16.03 11.21 -3.30
CA LEU A 307 17.22 10.45 -3.68
C LEU A 307 16.97 9.64 -4.95
N ALA A 308 18.02 9.37 -5.67
CA ALA A 308 18.00 8.42 -6.77
C ALA A 308 19.19 7.47 -6.68
N TRP A 309 19.01 6.24 -7.15
CA TRP A 309 20.11 5.31 -7.35
C TRP A 309 20.69 5.45 -8.78
N PRO A 310 21.93 5.03 -9.04
CA PRO A 310 22.54 5.12 -10.37
C PRO A 310 21.77 4.38 -11.48
N SER A 311 20.91 3.43 -11.10
CA SER A 311 20.08 2.62 -12.01
C SER A 311 18.81 3.34 -12.50
N VAL A 312 18.54 4.56 -12.07
CA VAL A 312 17.31 5.29 -12.35
C VAL A 312 17.08 5.60 -13.82
N GLU A 313 15.82 5.49 -14.23
CA GLU A 313 15.33 5.89 -15.55
C GLU A 313 14.03 6.69 -15.38
N SER A 314 13.97 7.88 -15.98
CA SER A 314 12.80 8.76 -15.90
C SER A 314 12.35 9.21 -17.28
N GLY A 315 11.03 9.30 -17.49
CA GLY A 315 10.48 9.77 -18.76
C GLY A 315 8.96 9.88 -18.72
N GLY A 316 8.39 10.51 -19.78
CA GLY A 316 6.95 10.64 -19.94
C GLY A 316 6.22 9.30 -20.18
N MET A 317 6.92 8.30 -20.67
CA MET A 317 6.43 6.92 -20.86
C MET A 317 7.62 5.96 -20.90
N SER A 318 7.35 4.65 -20.82
CA SER A 318 8.40 3.64 -20.99
C SER A 318 9.08 3.76 -22.35
N LEU A 319 10.37 3.45 -22.42
CA LEU A 319 11.11 3.49 -23.69
C LEU A 319 10.54 2.52 -24.71
N GLU A 320 10.05 1.37 -24.29
CA GLU A 320 9.37 0.40 -25.13
C GLU A 320 8.04 0.94 -25.68
N GLY A 321 7.29 1.68 -24.87
CA GLY A 321 6.07 2.36 -25.31
C GLY A 321 6.37 3.47 -26.32
N ALA A 322 7.38 4.29 -26.06
CA ALA A 322 7.83 5.32 -26.97
C ALA A 322 8.31 4.72 -28.30
N ALA A 323 9.09 3.64 -28.24
CA ALA A 323 9.53 2.90 -29.43
C ALA A 323 8.35 2.40 -30.28
N TYR A 324 7.31 1.86 -29.65
CA TYR A 324 6.11 1.41 -30.34
C TYR A 324 5.39 2.55 -31.06
N LEU A 325 5.34 3.74 -30.48
CA LEU A 325 4.72 4.90 -31.11
C LEU A 325 5.56 5.45 -32.27
N VAL A 326 6.86 5.66 -32.04
CA VAL A 326 7.76 6.29 -33.02
C VAL A 326 8.07 5.35 -34.17
N LYS A 327 8.29 4.06 -33.90
CA LYS A 327 8.65 3.02 -34.88
C LYS A 327 7.45 2.19 -35.33
N ARG A 328 6.23 2.68 -35.11
CA ARG A 328 4.98 1.93 -35.39
C ARG A 328 4.94 1.31 -36.78
N LYS A 329 5.31 2.09 -37.81
CA LYS A 329 5.29 1.61 -39.21
C LYS A 329 6.32 0.49 -39.45
N GLU A 330 7.53 0.64 -38.90
CA GLU A 330 8.60 -0.34 -39.01
C GLU A 330 8.24 -1.64 -38.26
N ILE A 331 7.68 -1.50 -37.04
CA ILE A 331 7.23 -2.65 -36.22
C ILE A 331 6.08 -3.40 -36.89
N GLN A 332 5.12 -2.70 -37.50
CA GLN A 332 4.00 -3.31 -38.22
C GLN A 332 4.44 -3.97 -39.53
N ALA A 333 5.51 -3.51 -40.16
CA ALA A 333 6.07 -4.09 -41.38
C ALA A 333 7.07 -5.24 -41.12
N ALA A 334 7.39 -5.54 -39.87
CA ALA A 334 8.31 -6.60 -39.51
C ALA A 334 7.78 -7.98 -39.95
N LYS A 335 8.70 -8.83 -40.40
CA LYS A 335 8.38 -10.17 -40.94
C LYS A 335 7.88 -11.14 -39.86
N ASN A 336 8.24 -10.91 -38.63
CA ASN A 336 7.88 -11.74 -37.49
C ASN A 336 8.03 -10.95 -36.17
N GLU A 337 7.56 -11.55 -35.07
CA GLU A 337 7.60 -10.94 -33.74
C GLU A 337 9.03 -10.67 -33.24
N ALA A 338 9.99 -11.53 -33.59
CA ALA A 338 11.39 -11.34 -33.19
C ALA A 338 12.01 -10.10 -33.85
N GLU A 339 11.72 -9.84 -35.11
CA GLU A 339 12.17 -8.62 -35.82
C GLU A 339 11.48 -7.38 -35.25
N ALA A 340 10.17 -7.43 -34.99
CA ALA A 340 9.44 -6.35 -34.34
C ALA A 340 10.00 -6.01 -32.96
N LEU A 341 10.34 -7.04 -32.18
CA LEU A 341 10.97 -6.91 -30.88
C LEU A 341 12.37 -6.30 -30.97
N ALA A 342 13.17 -6.70 -31.96
CA ALA A 342 14.51 -6.17 -32.21
C ALA A 342 14.47 -4.67 -32.55
N ILE A 343 13.56 -4.23 -33.42
CA ILE A 343 13.36 -2.82 -33.79
C ILE A 343 13.00 -2.01 -32.53
N ARG A 344 12.05 -2.50 -31.73
CA ARG A 344 11.63 -1.85 -30.49
C ARG A 344 12.79 -1.71 -29.51
N ASN A 345 13.54 -2.77 -29.29
CA ASN A 345 14.64 -2.79 -28.33
C ASN A 345 15.80 -1.89 -28.79
N ALA A 346 16.15 -1.89 -30.08
CA ALA A 346 17.20 -1.02 -30.62
C ALA A 346 16.88 0.47 -30.39
N TYR A 347 15.62 0.87 -30.62
CA TYR A 347 15.20 2.24 -30.34
C TYR A 347 15.24 2.57 -28.83
N ALA A 348 14.74 1.67 -28.00
CA ALA A 348 14.75 1.85 -26.55
C ALA A 348 16.19 2.00 -26.02
N ASP A 349 17.11 1.18 -26.51
CA ASP A 349 18.52 1.23 -26.10
C ASP A 349 19.21 2.54 -26.58
N GLN A 350 18.89 3.01 -27.80
CA GLN A 350 19.38 4.31 -28.30
C GLN A 350 18.88 5.49 -27.45
N MET A 351 17.65 5.43 -26.97
CA MET A 351 17.04 6.51 -26.19
C MET A 351 17.39 6.47 -24.69
N ARG A 352 18.06 5.41 -24.25
CA ARG A 352 18.33 5.17 -22.81
C ARG A 352 19.15 6.27 -22.16
N ASP A 353 20.16 6.80 -22.86
CA ASP A 353 20.99 7.89 -22.34
C ASP A 353 20.19 9.17 -22.04
N TYR A 354 19.08 9.38 -22.78
CA TYR A 354 18.21 10.54 -22.57
C TYR A 354 17.33 10.42 -21.33
N THR A 355 17.12 9.21 -20.82
CA THR A 355 16.31 8.93 -19.63
C THR A 355 17.15 8.61 -18.39
N SER A 356 18.48 8.71 -18.51
CA SER A 356 19.44 8.35 -17.46
C SER A 356 19.31 9.27 -16.24
N GLY A 357 19.68 8.73 -15.07
CA GLY A 357 19.68 9.45 -13.81
C GLY A 357 20.56 10.70 -13.84
N LEU A 358 21.70 10.67 -14.53
CA LEU A 358 22.56 11.84 -14.70
C LEU A 358 21.84 13.01 -15.39
N ARG A 359 21.10 12.74 -16.45
CA ARG A 359 20.31 13.80 -17.12
C ARG A 359 19.16 14.30 -16.26
N ALA A 360 18.49 13.38 -15.56
CA ALA A 360 17.46 13.75 -14.60
C ALA A 360 18.04 14.61 -13.46
N GLY A 361 19.21 14.25 -12.93
CA GLY A 361 19.95 15.03 -11.94
C GLY A 361 20.34 16.43 -12.41
N GLN A 362 20.80 16.57 -13.67
CA GLN A 362 21.09 17.88 -14.28
C GLN A 362 19.86 18.81 -14.34
N SER A 363 18.66 18.25 -14.31
CA SER A 363 17.39 19.01 -14.27
C SER A 363 16.88 19.22 -12.84
N PHE A 364 17.70 18.98 -11.83
CA PHE A 364 17.34 19.09 -10.40
C PHE A 364 16.14 18.24 -10.00
N MET A 365 15.96 17.10 -10.65
CA MET A 365 14.89 16.16 -10.31
C MET A 365 15.10 15.48 -8.95
N PHE A 366 16.36 15.36 -8.53
CA PHE A 366 16.77 14.75 -7.26
C PHE A 366 17.64 15.74 -6.50
N ASP A 367 17.67 15.58 -5.18
CA ASP A 367 18.60 16.32 -4.32
C ASP A 367 19.98 15.67 -4.37
N ASP A 368 20.03 14.32 -4.56
CA ASP A 368 21.29 13.60 -4.73
C ASP A 368 21.08 12.26 -5.46
N ILE A 369 22.15 11.78 -6.11
CA ILE A 369 22.23 10.40 -6.65
C ILE A 369 23.24 9.66 -5.78
N VAL A 370 22.76 8.70 -5.01
CA VAL A 370 23.53 8.05 -3.95
C VAL A 370 23.80 6.58 -4.24
N ASP A 371 24.86 6.05 -3.67
CA ASP A 371 25.03 4.61 -3.60
C ASP A 371 23.86 4.01 -2.77
N PRO A 372 23.27 2.88 -3.21
CA PRO A 372 22.21 2.23 -2.47
C PRO A 372 22.48 2.05 -0.97
N VAL A 373 23.71 1.73 -0.59
CA VAL A 373 24.12 1.54 0.82
C VAL A 373 24.04 2.85 1.63
N GLU A 374 24.28 4.00 1.02
CA GLU A 374 24.19 5.30 1.70
C GLU A 374 22.76 5.76 1.98
N THR A 375 21.79 5.19 1.27
CA THR A 375 20.37 5.62 1.32
C THR A 375 19.84 5.67 2.74
N ARG A 376 20.11 4.62 3.53
CA ARG A 376 19.67 4.52 4.92
C ARG A 376 20.18 5.68 5.77
N GLN A 377 21.47 5.94 5.73
CA GLN A 377 22.10 6.98 6.55
C GLN A 377 21.63 8.38 6.14
N ARG A 378 21.44 8.63 4.84
CA ARG A 378 20.93 9.90 4.33
C ARG A 378 19.52 10.21 4.83
N ILE A 379 18.64 9.21 4.83
CA ILE A 379 17.26 9.37 5.29
C ILE A 379 17.23 9.53 6.82
N ILE A 380 18.00 8.75 7.58
CA ILE A 380 18.09 8.92 9.04
C ILE A 380 18.52 10.36 9.38
N ALA A 381 19.61 10.84 8.77
CA ALA A 381 20.11 12.19 9.00
C ALA A 381 19.08 13.29 8.65
N MET A 382 18.23 13.05 7.65
CA MET A 382 17.13 13.96 7.32
C MET A 382 16.04 13.91 8.40
N LEU A 383 15.60 12.71 8.80
CA LEU A 383 14.55 12.53 9.79
C LEU A 383 14.94 13.09 11.16
N GLU A 384 16.21 13.05 11.54
CA GLU A 384 16.71 13.65 12.78
C GLU A 384 16.57 15.17 12.82
N ARG A 385 16.62 15.81 11.65
CA ARG A 385 16.51 17.28 11.52
C ARG A 385 15.08 17.77 11.42
N LEU A 386 14.15 16.90 11.12
CA LEU A 386 12.75 17.24 10.87
C LEU A 386 11.88 16.93 12.09
N PRO A 387 10.87 17.77 12.38
CA PRO A 387 9.85 17.43 13.35
C PRO A 387 9.05 16.22 12.84
N ARG A 388 8.30 15.57 13.73
CA ARG A 388 7.41 14.47 13.35
C ARG A 388 6.29 14.91 12.40
N SER A 389 5.82 16.13 12.59
CA SER A 389 4.84 16.77 11.70
C SER A 389 5.38 18.13 11.25
N LEU A 390 5.23 18.42 9.96
CA LEU A 390 5.68 19.67 9.31
C LEU A 390 4.71 20.84 9.51
N GLY A 391 3.56 20.58 10.11
CA GLY A 391 2.52 21.56 10.34
C GLY A 391 1.63 21.18 11.53
N PRO A 392 0.61 21.98 11.82
CA PRO A 392 -0.36 21.62 12.84
C PRO A 392 -1.02 20.28 12.42
N ARG A 393 -1.03 19.33 13.35
CA ARG A 393 -1.66 18.02 13.14
C ARG A 393 -3.10 18.23 12.69
N LYS A 394 -3.37 17.86 11.45
CA LYS A 394 -4.72 17.80 10.94
C LYS A 394 -5.30 16.45 11.35
N LYS A 395 -6.27 16.52 12.26
CA LYS A 395 -7.01 15.33 12.56
C LYS A 395 -7.93 14.99 11.37
N HIS A 396 -7.76 13.83 10.82
CA HIS A 396 -8.65 13.29 9.79
C HIS A 396 -8.89 11.80 10.04
N PRO A 397 -10.05 11.27 9.68
CA PRO A 397 -10.27 9.84 9.68
C PRO A 397 -9.35 9.18 8.64
N ILE A 398 -9.10 7.90 8.81
CA ILE A 398 -8.47 7.05 7.81
C ILE A 398 -9.59 6.46 6.98
N ASP A 399 -9.51 6.62 5.67
CA ASP A 399 -10.48 6.01 4.76
C ASP A 399 -10.44 4.48 4.93
N PRO A 400 -11.57 3.80 5.18
CA PRO A 400 -11.61 2.35 5.24
C PRO A 400 -11.10 1.68 3.97
N ARG A 401 -11.19 2.36 2.83
CA ARG A 401 -10.69 1.86 1.55
C ARG A 401 -10.22 2.98 0.61
#